data_a51d21d7519e5f4e5908da65b3068a73
#
_entry.id   a51d21d7519e5f4e5908da65b3068a73
#
_cell.length_a   1.000
_cell.length_b   1.000
_cell.length_c   1.000
_cell.angle_alpha   90.00
_cell.angle_beta   90.00
_cell.angle_gamma   90.00
#
_symmetry.space_group_name_H-M   'P 1'
#
loop_
_entity.id
_entity.type
_entity.pdbx_description
1 polymer ?
#
loop_
_entity_poly.entity_id
_entity_poly.type
_entity_poly.pdbx_seq_one_letter_code
_entity_poly.pdbx_strand_id
1 'polypeptide(L)'
;MSQDNKSGHPRYSSDIFELASAIVIQTSVNCVAMCPNNLDEMEDFQLEFLTKLPTTWDETRYIDGYPTRYAVLARRTGNDWYVAGLNGTDKPMTLNLNLPMLAGKTANLYIDNPRKKGEIVPTSVMKPIKVGKDGMVKVTIQPMGGMIIK
;
A
#
# COMPACT_ATOMS: atom_id res chain seq x y z
N MET A 1 0.78 8.23 10.58
CA MET A 1 0.91 9.61 10.05
C MET A 1 -0.21 10.47 10.62
N SER A 2 0.10 11.62 11.22
CA SER A 2 -0.87 12.36 12.02
C SER A 2 -2.13 12.72 11.25
N GLN A 3 -3.29 12.41 11.81
CA GLN A 3 -4.58 12.87 11.32
C GLN A 3 -4.87 14.31 11.78
N ASP A 4 -4.18 14.75 12.84
CA ASP A 4 -4.34 16.08 13.40
C ASP A 4 -3.37 17.05 12.70
N ASN A 5 -3.83 17.61 11.62
CA ASN A 5 -3.09 18.65 10.91
C ASN A 5 -3.45 20.03 11.48
N LYS A 6 -2.62 20.54 12.39
CA LYS A 6 -2.78 21.86 12.98
C LYS A 6 -2.82 23.01 11.96
N SER A 7 -2.44 22.78 10.70
CA SER A 7 -2.56 23.75 9.62
C SER A 7 -3.96 23.83 9.00
N GLY A 8 -4.92 23.04 9.45
CA GLY A 8 -6.29 23.02 8.94
C GLY A 8 -6.47 22.31 7.58
N HIS A 9 -5.44 21.61 7.10
CA HIS A 9 -5.48 20.87 5.83
C HIS A 9 -5.41 19.37 6.10
N PRO A 10 -6.54 18.66 6.26
CA PRO A 10 -6.55 17.23 6.54
C PRO A 10 -5.92 16.46 5.37
N ARG A 11 -5.18 15.40 5.69
CA ARG A 11 -4.70 14.45 4.71
C ARG A 11 -5.88 13.60 4.23
N TYR A 12 -6.04 13.45 2.92
CA TYR A 12 -7.11 12.65 2.31
C TYR A 12 -6.67 11.24 1.94
N SER A 13 -5.38 11.01 1.72
CA SER A 13 -4.81 9.68 1.48
C SER A 13 -4.80 8.83 2.75
N SER A 14 -4.91 7.52 2.58
CA SER A 14 -4.84 6.58 3.70
C SER A 14 -3.41 6.30 4.14
N ASP A 15 -3.24 5.65 5.30
CA ASP A 15 -1.92 5.20 5.75
C ASP A 15 -1.31 4.18 4.79
N ILE A 16 -2.13 3.25 4.27
CA ILE A 16 -1.63 2.27 3.30
C ILE A 16 -1.30 2.92 1.96
N PHE A 17 -1.99 4.00 1.56
CA PHE A 17 -1.59 4.79 0.39
C PHE A 17 -0.16 5.32 0.56
N GLU A 18 0.15 5.91 1.72
CA GLU A 18 1.49 6.46 2.00
C GLU A 18 2.56 5.36 2.05
N LEU A 19 2.27 4.22 2.70
CA LEU A 19 3.19 3.08 2.71
C LEU A 19 3.42 2.50 1.31
N ALA A 20 2.36 2.34 0.52
CA ALA A 20 2.45 1.85 -0.85
C ALA A 20 3.20 2.83 -1.76
N SER A 21 3.05 4.15 -1.53
CA SER A 21 3.75 5.17 -2.31
C SER A 21 5.26 5.05 -2.18
N ALA A 22 5.78 4.66 -1.01
CA ALA A 22 7.20 4.43 -0.80
C ALA A 22 7.77 3.31 -1.69
N ILE A 23 6.92 2.39 -2.18
CA ILE A 23 7.30 1.35 -3.12
C ILE A 23 7.08 1.81 -4.57
N VAL A 24 5.93 2.47 -4.84
CA VAL A 24 5.53 2.87 -6.20
C VAL A 24 6.37 4.03 -6.72
N ILE A 25 6.74 4.99 -5.86
CA ILE A 25 7.67 6.06 -6.20
C ILE A 25 9.07 5.46 -6.29
N GLN A 26 9.55 5.29 -7.52
CA GLN A 26 10.78 4.57 -7.83
C GLN A 26 12.04 5.38 -7.48
N THR A 27 12.17 5.75 -6.22
CA THR A 27 13.35 6.42 -5.67
C THR A 27 14.08 5.52 -4.69
N SER A 28 15.40 5.66 -4.59
CA SER A 28 16.23 5.01 -3.58
C SER A 28 16.31 5.81 -2.27
N VAL A 29 15.78 7.03 -2.26
CA VAL A 29 15.75 7.89 -1.08
C VAL A 29 14.30 8.17 -0.72
N ASN A 30 13.85 7.60 0.38
CA ASN A 30 12.54 7.85 0.96
C ASN A 30 12.69 8.67 2.24
N CYS A 31 12.11 9.86 2.27
CA CYS A 31 11.99 10.65 3.48
C CYS A 31 10.59 10.47 4.06
N VAL A 32 10.48 9.67 5.11
CA VAL A 32 9.22 9.49 5.82
C VAL A 32 9.07 10.63 6.83
N ALA A 33 8.23 11.60 6.52
CA ALA A 33 7.92 12.70 7.43
C ALA A 33 7.00 12.21 8.55
N MET A 34 7.56 11.93 9.71
CA MET A 34 6.83 11.49 10.91
C MET A 34 7.09 12.45 12.07
N CYS A 35 6.02 12.78 12.80
CA CYS A 35 6.11 13.47 14.09
C CYS A 35 6.10 12.44 15.22
N PRO A 36 6.61 12.77 16.43
CA PRO A 36 6.65 11.81 17.54
C PRO A 36 5.30 11.17 17.87
N ASN A 37 4.20 11.93 17.82
CA ASN A 37 2.85 11.41 18.04
C ASN A 37 2.39 10.39 16.98
N ASN A 38 3.01 10.35 15.81
CA ASN A 38 2.68 9.35 14.80
C ASN A 38 3.07 7.93 15.25
N LEU A 39 4.06 7.79 16.09
CA LEU A 39 4.46 6.50 16.65
C LEU A 39 3.37 5.90 17.54
N ASP A 40 2.58 6.77 18.20
CA ASP A 40 1.47 6.36 19.07
C ASP A 40 0.16 6.13 18.28
N GLU A 41 0.02 6.79 17.11
CA GLU A 41 -1.18 6.75 16.28
C GLU A 41 -1.17 5.63 15.22
N MET A 42 0.00 5.16 14.82
CA MET A 42 0.15 4.13 13.80
C MET A 42 -0.03 2.74 14.40
N GLU A 43 -0.63 1.85 13.61
CA GLU A 43 -0.72 0.43 13.97
C GLU A 43 0.68 -0.22 13.94
N ASP A 44 0.95 -1.14 14.87
CA ASP A 44 2.25 -1.81 14.99
C ASP A 44 2.74 -2.41 13.67
N PHE A 45 1.85 -3.03 12.88
CA PHE A 45 2.21 -3.63 11.60
C PHE A 45 2.66 -2.61 10.56
N GLN A 46 2.19 -1.36 10.64
CA GLN A 46 2.62 -0.26 9.74
C GLN A 46 4.04 0.17 10.09
N LEU A 47 4.33 0.34 11.38
CA LEU A 47 5.66 0.67 11.87
C LEU A 47 6.66 -0.44 11.55
N GLU A 48 6.28 -1.69 11.81
CA GLU A 48 7.10 -2.87 11.47
C GLU A 48 7.40 -2.92 9.97
N PHE A 49 6.41 -2.63 9.13
CA PHE A 49 6.59 -2.59 7.68
C PHE A 49 7.62 -1.53 7.28
N LEU A 50 7.51 -0.31 7.82
CA LEU A 50 8.43 0.79 7.52
C LEU A 50 9.87 0.47 7.91
N THR A 51 10.08 -0.16 9.07
CA THR A 51 11.43 -0.53 9.52
C THR A 51 12.11 -1.58 8.64
N LYS A 52 11.33 -2.38 7.91
CA LYS A 52 11.79 -3.47 7.04
C LYS A 52 11.73 -3.13 5.55
N LEU A 53 11.25 -1.92 5.21
CA LEU A 53 11.10 -1.52 3.82
C LEU A 53 12.48 -1.33 3.16
N PRO A 54 12.77 -2.05 2.05
CA PRO A 54 14.01 -1.87 1.31
C PRO A 54 14.11 -0.48 0.68
N THR A 55 15.32 0.06 0.60
CA THR A 55 15.62 1.29 -0.13
C THR A 55 16.18 1.03 -1.53
N THR A 56 16.68 -0.19 -1.76
CA THR A 56 17.23 -0.62 -3.05
C THR A 56 16.48 -1.84 -3.56
N TRP A 57 16.34 -1.92 -4.88
CA TRP A 57 15.53 -2.93 -5.53
C TRP A 57 16.29 -3.55 -6.70
N ASP A 58 16.25 -4.88 -6.78
CA ASP A 58 16.91 -5.65 -7.86
C ASP A 58 16.09 -5.66 -9.14
N GLU A 59 14.76 -5.57 -9.00
CA GLU A 59 13.83 -5.68 -10.12
C GLU A 59 12.56 -4.86 -9.87
N THR A 60 12.02 -4.25 -10.92
CA THR A 60 10.72 -3.57 -10.90
C THR A 60 9.91 -4.05 -12.10
N ARG A 61 8.66 -4.49 -11.84
CA ARG A 61 7.69 -4.89 -12.87
C ARG A 61 6.46 -4.00 -12.80
N TYR A 62 6.02 -3.52 -13.94
CA TYR A 62 4.69 -2.96 -14.08
C TYR A 62 3.67 -4.10 -14.09
N ILE A 63 2.66 -4.01 -13.24
CA ILE A 63 1.60 -5.02 -13.13
C ILE A 63 0.32 -4.52 -13.79
N ASP A 64 -0.14 -3.33 -13.41
CA ASP A 64 -1.36 -2.73 -13.93
C ASP A 64 -1.37 -1.23 -13.65
N GLY A 65 -2.16 -0.45 -14.38
CA GLY A 65 -2.30 0.97 -14.11
C GLY A 65 -2.96 1.74 -15.24
N TYR A 66 -3.47 2.89 -14.89
CA TYR A 66 -3.97 3.89 -15.83
C TYR A 66 -3.55 5.28 -15.37
N PRO A 67 -2.90 6.09 -16.21
CA PRO A 67 -2.42 7.41 -15.83
C PRO A 67 -3.53 8.24 -15.16
N THR A 68 -3.16 8.98 -14.11
CA THR A 68 -4.05 9.81 -13.29
C THR A 68 -5.09 9.06 -12.44
N ARG A 69 -5.18 7.74 -12.54
CA ARG A 69 -6.20 6.95 -11.82
C ARG A 69 -5.61 5.98 -10.81
N TYR A 70 -4.72 5.10 -11.25
CA TYR A 70 -4.12 4.10 -10.37
C TYR A 70 -2.82 3.56 -10.96
N ALA A 71 -2.00 2.99 -10.11
CA ALA A 71 -0.79 2.28 -10.50
C ALA A 71 -0.56 1.07 -9.60
N VAL A 72 -0.10 -0.03 -10.17
CA VAL A 72 0.32 -1.24 -9.45
C VAL A 72 1.69 -1.67 -9.98
N LEU A 73 2.67 -1.70 -9.09
CA LEU A 73 4.03 -2.16 -9.38
C LEU A 73 4.37 -3.35 -8.47
N ALA A 74 5.20 -4.25 -8.98
CA ALA A 74 5.87 -5.26 -8.17
C ALA A 74 7.37 -4.98 -8.16
N ARG A 75 7.99 -4.96 -6.98
CA ARG A 75 9.42 -4.75 -6.81
C ARG A 75 10.04 -5.88 -6.00
N ARG A 76 11.26 -6.27 -6.34
CA ARG A 76 11.97 -7.37 -5.70
C ARG A 76 13.27 -6.88 -5.06
N THR A 77 13.57 -7.40 -3.88
CA THR A 77 14.87 -7.33 -3.25
C THR A 77 15.24 -8.74 -2.74
N GLY A 78 16.37 -9.26 -3.15
CA GLY A 78 16.72 -10.67 -2.90
C GLY A 78 15.64 -11.61 -3.45
N ASN A 79 15.03 -12.39 -2.57
CA ASN A 79 13.92 -13.30 -2.90
C ASN A 79 12.53 -12.74 -2.58
N ASP A 80 12.46 -11.54 -1.99
CA ASP A 80 11.22 -10.95 -1.51
C ASP A 80 10.59 -10.03 -2.53
N TRP A 81 9.33 -10.29 -2.86
CA TRP A 81 8.50 -9.46 -3.70
C TRP A 81 7.57 -8.58 -2.88
N TYR A 82 7.47 -7.34 -3.29
CA TYR A 82 6.56 -6.33 -2.77
C TYR A 82 5.68 -5.84 -3.92
N VAL A 83 4.39 -6.14 -3.86
CA VAL A 83 3.42 -5.64 -4.84
C VAL A 83 2.67 -4.51 -4.19
N ALA A 84 2.78 -3.31 -4.74
CA ALA A 84 2.13 -2.12 -4.20
C ALA A 84 1.21 -1.48 -5.22
N GLY A 85 0.03 -1.07 -4.79
CA GLY A 85 -0.95 -0.41 -5.61
C GLY A 85 -1.52 0.84 -4.95
N LEU A 86 -1.76 1.86 -5.76
CA LEU A 86 -2.35 3.13 -5.37
C LEU A 86 -3.64 3.37 -6.16
N ASN A 87 -4.69 3.79 -5.48
CA ASN A 87 -5.91 4.26 -6.10
C ASN A 87 -6.04 5.78 -5.86
N GLY A 88 -5.81 6.59 -6.89
CA GLY A 88 -5.93 8.04 -6.85
C GLY A 88 -7.34 8.55 -7.18
N THR A 89 -8.36 7.67 -7.21
CA THR A 89 -9.74 8.05 -7.51
C THR A 89 -10.60 8.16 -6.25
N ASP A 90 -11.76 8.77 -6.38
CA ASP A 90 -12.78 8.94 -5.34
C ASP A 90 -13.71 7.72 -5.15
N LYS A 91 -13.43 6.61 -5.87
CA LYS A 91 -14.24 5.38 -5.83
C LYS A 91 -13.40 4.16 -5.50
N PRO A 92 -13.98 3.14 -4.83
CA PRO A 92 -13.31 1.86 -4.67
C PRO A 92 -13.00 1.24 -6.04
N MET A 93 -11.83 0.63 -6.17
CA MET A 93 -11.38 0.01 -7.40
C MET A 93 -11.05 -1.46 -7.16
N THR A 94 -11.74 -2.35 -7.86
CA THR A 94 -11.47 -3.79 -7.81
C THR A 94 -10.61 -4.18 -8.99
N LEU A 95 -9.44 -4.76 -8.70
CA LEU A 95 -8.45 -5.20 -9.68
C LEU A 95 -8.30 -6.72 -9.64
N ASN A 96 -8.13 -7.33 -10.80
CA ASN A 96 -7.72 -8.72 -10.97
C ASN A 96 -6.26 -8.70 -11.42
N LEU A 97 -5.35 -8.92 -10.48
CA LEU A 97 -3.91 -8.82 -10.71
C LEU A 97 -3.34 -10.17 -11.11
N ASN A 98 -2.43 -10.17 -12.06
CA ASN A 98 -1.63 -11.34 -12.43
C ASN A 98 -0.23 -11.23 -11.79
N LEU A 99 0.01 -12.06 -10.78
CA LEU A 99 1.23 -12.07 -9.96
C LEU A 99 1.93 -13.44 -10.03
N PRO A 100 2.49 -13.82 -11.18
CA PRO A 100 3.09 -15.15 -11.36
C PRO A 100 4.23 -15.43 -10.37
N MET A 101 4.93 -14.39 -9.89
CA MET A 101 6.00 -14.51 -8.88
C MET A 101 5.49 -14.95 -7.50
N LEU A 102 4.18 -14.81 -7.25
CA LEU A 102 3.52 -15.24 -6.01
C LEU A 102 2.54 -16.40 -6.23
N ALA A 103 2.53 -17.02 -7.40
CA ALA A 103 1.59 -18.08 -7.75
C ALA A 103 1.56 -19.21 -6.72
N GLY A 104 0.37 -19.54 -6.23
CA GLY A 104 0.12 -20.59 -5.23
C GLY A 104 0.57 -20.25 -3.80
N LYS A 105 1.16 -19.08 -3.56
CA LYS A 105 1.63 -18.65 -2.24
C LYS A 105 0.52 -17.97 -1.44
N THR A 106 0.67 -18.01 -0.12
CA THR A 106 -0.02 -17.14 0.81
C THR A 106 0.92 -16.00 1.18
N ALA A 107 0.43 -14.77 1.10
CA ALA A 107 1.16 -13.55 1.40
C ALA A 107 0.37 -12.70 2.39
N ASN A 108 0.97 -11.65 2.93
CA ASN A 108 0.28 -10.65 3.73
C ASN A 108 -0.25 -9.52 2.83
N LEU A 109 -1.53 -9.22 2.95
CA LEU A 109 -2.17 -8.07 2.34
C LEU A 109 -2.34 -6.97 3.38
N TYR A 110 -1.72 -5.83 3.13
CA TYR A 110 -1.92 -4.57 3.84
C TYR A 110 -2.90 -3.74 3.04
N ILE A 111 -4.01 -3.36 3.65
CA ILE A 111 -5.10 -2.71 2.91
C ILE A 111 -5.96 -1.83 3.82
N ASP A 112 -6.55 -0.80 3.23
CA ASP A 112 -7.48 0.07 3.93
C ASP A 112 -8.86 -0.56 4.06
N ASN A 113 -9.49 -0.35 5.21
CA ASN A 113 -10.90 -0.65 5.40
C ASN A 113 -11.77 0.40 4.67
N PRO A 114 -13.01 0.07 4.33
CA PRO A 114 -13.97 1.06 3.86
C PRO A 114 -14.10 2.20 4.87
N ARG A 115 -14.04 3.44 4.38
CA ARG A 115 -14.16 4.64 5.23
C ARG A 115 -15.54 4.71 5.88
N LYS A 116 -15.59 4.88 7.18
CA LYS A 116 -16.83 5.11 7.92
C LYS A 116 -17.24 6.57 7.84
N LYS A 117 -18.54 6.82 8.08
CA LYS A 117 -19.07 8.20 8.10
C LYS A 117 -18.36 9.01 9.19
N GLY A 118 -17.78 10.13 8.81
CA GLY A 118 -17.07 11.05 9.72
C GLY A 118 -15.57 10.75 9.89
N GLU A 119 -15.05 9.63 9.36
CA GLU A 119 -13.61 9.39 9.33
C GLU A 119 -12.95 10.25 8.26
N ILE A 120 -11.85 10.90 8.60
CA ILE A 120 -11.00 11.63 7.64
C ILE A 120 -10.08 10.64 6.94
N VAL A 121 -9.43 9.75 7.70
CA VAL A 121 -8.55 8.69 7.20
C VAL A 121 -9.14 7.34 7.60
N PRO A 122 -9.30 6.38 6.69
CA PRO A 122 -9.81 5.06 7.02
C PRO A 122 -8.80 4.30 7.88
N THR A 123 -9.27 3.40 8.73
CA THR A 123 -8.43 2.41 9.38
C THR A 123 -7.88 1.41 8.36
N SER A 124 -6.82 0.73 8.72
CA SER A 124 -6.20 -0.28 7.86
C SER A 124 -6.05 -1.61 8.57
N VAL A 125 -5.73 -2.65 7.82
CA VAL A 125 -5.58 -4.01 8.33
C VAL A 125 -4.50 -4.76 7.55
N MET A 126 -3.77 -5.62 8.26
CA MET A 126 -2.94 -6.65 7.67
C MET A 126 -3.66 -8.00 7.80
N LYS A 127 -3.80 -8.73 6.71
CA LYS A 127 -4.46 -10.04 6.67
C LYS A 127 -3.83 -10.96 5.62
N PRO A 128 -3.91 -12.30 5.81
CA PRO A 128 -3.43 -13.23 4.80
C PRO A 128 -4.26 -13.13 3.52
N ILE A 129 -3.59 -13.25 2.36
CA ILE A 129 -4.19 -13.38 1.04
C ILE A 129 -3.55 -14.54 0.29
N LYS A 130 -4.36 -15.37 -0.34
CA LYS A 130 -3.89 -16.48 -1.16
C LYS A 130 -3.90 -16.07 -2.63
N VAL A 131 -2.75 -16.15 -3.28
CA VAL A 131 -2.64 -16.00 -4.73
C VAL A 131 -2.95 -17.33 -5.39
N GLY A 132 -3.76 -17.32 -6.43
CA GLY A 132 -4.11 -18.52 -7.19
C GLY A 132 -2.88 -19.25 -7.74
N LYS A 133 -3.01 -20.54 -8.05
CA LYS A 133 -1.93 -21.30 -8.71
C LYS A 133 -1.60 -20.74 -10.10
N ASP A 134 -2.53 -20.06 -10.72
CA ASP A 134 -2.41 -19.32 -11.97
C ASP A 134 -1.79 -17.92 -11.81
N GLY A 135 -1.45 -17.54 -10.58
CA GLY A 135 -0.94 -16.20 -10.25
C GLY A 135 -2.02 -15.14 -10.10
N MET A 136 -3.30 -15.48 -10.28
CA MET A 136 -4.38 -14.50 -10.20
C MET A 136 -4.79 -14.21 -8.76
N VAL A 137 -5.02 -12.92 -8.48
CA VAL A 137 -5.55 -12.46 -7.20
C VAL A 137 -6.47 -11.25 -7.40
N LYS A 138 -7.58 -11.23 -6.68
CA LYS A 138 -8.54 -10.12 -6.71
C LYS A 138 -8.40 -9.26 -5.46
N VAL A 139 -8.22 -7.95 -5.65
CA VAL A 139 -8.07 -6.98 -4.57
C VAL A 139 -8.95 -5.76 -4.83
N THR A 140 -9.55 -5.19 -3.78
CA THR A 140 -10.31 -3.93 -3.88
C THR A 140 -9.59 -2.85 -3.09
N ILE A 141 -9.07 -1.84 -3.78
CA ILE A 141 -8.41 -0.68 -3.17
C ILE A 141 -9.44 0.41 -2.92
N GLN A 142 -9.48 0.93 -1.70
CA GLN A 142 -10.42 1.99 -1.30
C GLN A 142 -10.11 3.33 -1.98
N PRO A 143 -11.04 4.30 -2.01
CA PRO A 143 -10.80 5.64 -2.56
C PRO A 143 -9.61 6.31 -1.89
N MET A 144 -8.72 6.93 -2.66
CA MET A 144 -7.49 7.56 -2.16
C MET A 144 -6.69 6.64 -1.23
N GLY A 145 -6.80 5.33 -1.48
CA GLY A 145 -6.22 4.26 -0.69
C GLY A 145 -5.12 3.51 -1.39
N GLY A 146 -4.46 2.64 -0.62
CA GLY A 146 -3.38 1.78 -1.08
C GLY A 146 -3.60 0.30 -0.80
N MET A 147 -2.74 -0.51 -1.40
CA MET A 147 -2.59 -1.91 -1.05
C MET A 147 -1.13 -2.33 -1.16
N ILE A 148 -0.71 -3.27 -0.30
CA ILE A 148 0.59 -3.93 -0.42
C ILE A 148 0.39 -5.42 -0.23
N ILE A 149 1.02 -6.24 -1.07
CA ILE A 149 1.10 -7.70 -0.93
C ILE A 149 2.58 -8.06 -0.76
N LYS A 150 2.88 -8.75 0.36
CA LYS A 150 4.24 -9.19 0.69
C LYS A 150 4.24 -10.58 1.32
#